data_5e7cefb2404d69702bda648a2b86e408
#
_entry.id   5e7cefb2404d69702bda648a2b86e408
#
_cell.length_a   1.000
_cell.length_b   1.000
_cell.length_c   1.000
_cell.angle_alpha   90.00
_cell.angle_beta   90.00
_cell.angle_gamma   90.00
#
_symmetry.space_group_name_H-M   'P 1'
#
loop_
_entity.id
_entity.type
_entity.pdbx_description
1 polymer ?
#
loop_
_entity_poly.entity_id
_entity_poly.type
_entity_poly.pdbx_seq_one_letter_code
_entity_poly.pdbx_strand_id
1 'polypeptide(L)'
;MEQSAKTKERFSETNESFTMLEAINEAKRCLHCKAPQCSKGCPISQDIPDWIHELSMGNLGNAMHIINGKSNLPAVCGRVCPHERQCEGHCVLGKKGRPMAIGKLERFVADFDGDMQLIRERLPQKTRGRVAVIGSGPAGLAVAGDLARKGFAVEVFEMEPEPGGVLMFGIPEYRLPKEVVRREIRKIEELGVVFRCNTTIGQDLTVDQLFDRGFDAIFMGTGTAKPKKLQIPGGHLRGVRQAIYFLRRVSLYNEGNLDRNEVPVGNGDRVFVIGCGNTAMDAARSAVRLGAEKVTVVYHRTINDMSALRSEYDVAVSEGVEFEWQSSIVDIHDDAGDITDVVIECNGERHEEDADVVIMAVGSQPASRIVSTTEGIDVDDRGYVLTRDMPYGMTTRKGVFAGGDVVNRPSTVVLAMSDAKKVAEGIAQYVDAIKLLEAIS
;
A
#
# COMPACT_ATOMS: atom_id res chain seq x y z
N MET A 1 16.34 -13.74 -23.10
CA MET A 1 14.91 -13.54 -23.43
C MET A 1 14.00 -14.64 -22.87
N GLU A 2 14.33 -15.92 -23.04
CA GLU A 2 13.51 -17.06 -22.55
C GLU A 2 13.41 -17.13 -21.01
N GLN A 3 14.46 -16.81 -20.30
CA GLN A 3 14.50 -16.77 -18.83
C GLN A 3 13.68 -15.61 -18.25
N SER A 4 13.64 -14.46 -18.93
CA SER A 4 12.79 -13.31 -18.59
C SER A 4 11.30 -13.59 -18.79
N ALA A 5 10.94 -14.36 -19.83
CA ALA A 5 9.55 -14.75 -20.07
C ALA A 5 9.02 -15.73 -18.99
N LYS A 6 9.80 -16.75 -18.63
CA LYS A 6 9.48 -17.70 -17.55
C LYS A 6 9.35 -17.02 -16.17
N THR A 7 10.15 -15.99 -15.92
CA THR A 7 10.07 -15.25 -14.66
C THR A 7 8.81 -14.39 -14.61
N LYS A 8 8.46 -13.71 -15.70
CA LYS A 8 7.19 -12.95 -15.79
C LYS A 8 5.96 -13.83 -15.57
N GLU A 9 5.97 -15.04 -16.08
CA GLU A 9 4.89 -16.01 -15.87
C GLU A 9 4.74 -16.39 -14.38
N ARG A 10 5.85 -16.61 -13.65
CA ARG A 10 5.84 -16.91 -12.22
C ARG A 10 5.31 -15.77 -11.34
N PHE A 11 5.43 -14.53 -11.79
CA PHE A 11 4.94 -13.33 -11.11
C PHE A 11 3.61 -12.82 -11.65
N SER A 12 2.95 -13.51 -12.57
CA SER A 12 1.62 -13.14 -13.04
C SER A 12 0.58 -13.15 -11.91
N GLU A 13 -0.45 -12.33 -12.05
CA GLU A 13 -1.51 -12.20 -11.03
C GLU A 13 -2.16 -13.56 -10.73
N THR A 14 -2.17 -13.94 -9.45
CA THR A 14 -2.65 -15.26 -9.01
C THR A 14 -4.16 -15.30 -8.76
N ASN A 15 -4.78 -14.16 -8.48
CA ASN A 15 -6.21 -14.08 -8.22
C ASN A 15 -6.98 -13.92 -9.53
N GLU A 16 -7.86 -14.87 -9.85
CA GLU A 16 -8.73 -14.78 -11.03
C GLU A 16 -9.85 -13.74 -10.85
N SER A 17 -10.15 -12.99 -11.91
CA SER A 17 -11.31 -12.10 -11.96
C SER A 17 -12.59 -12.90 -12.25
N PHE A 18 -13.75 -12.28 -12.02
CA PHE A 18 -15.00 -12.81 -12.52
C PHE A 18 -15.14 -12.58 -14.03
N THR A 19 -15.83 -13.49 -14.70
CA THR A 19 -16.47 -13.20 -15.99
C THR A 19 -17.69 -12.30 -15.77
N MET A 20 -18.20 -11.66 -16.81
CA MET A 20 -19.41 -10.83 -16.73
C MET A 20 -20.60 -11.58 -16.13
N LEU A 21 -20.82 -12.82 -16.58
CA LEU A 21 -21.94 -13.62 -16.08
C LEU A 21 -21.78 -14.01 -14.61
N GLU A 22 -20.58 -14.38 -14.19
CA GLU A 22 -20.29 -14.69 -12.79
C GLU A 22 -20.45 -13.44 -11.90
N ALA A 23 -19.96 -12.27 -12.34
CA ALA A 23 -20.11 -11.02 -11.61
C ALA A 23 -21.59 -10.63 -11.40
N ILE A 24 -22.40 -10.70 -12.45
CA ILE A 24 -23.85 -10.42 -12.38
C ILE A 24 -24.54 -11.43 -11.47
N ASN A 25 -24.22 -12.72 -11.56
CA ASN A 25 -24.81 -13.76 -10.73
C ASN A 25 -24.42 -13.61 -9.25
N GLU A 26 -23.17 -13.28 -8.97
CA GLU A 26 -22.73 -12.97 -7.62
C GLU A 26 -23.43 -11.71 -7.08
N ALA A 27 -23.52 -10.63 -7.87
CA ALA A 27 -24.18 -9.39 -7.50
C ALA A 27 -25.67 -9.60 -7.14
N LYS A 28 -26.39 -10.47 -7.85
CA LYS A 28 -27.79 -10.83 -7.57
C LYS A 28 -28.00 -11.51 -6.21
N ARG A 29 -26.95 -11.99 -5.55
CA ARG A 29 -27.05 -12.55 -4.18
C ARG A 29 -27.19 -11.47 -3.11
N CYS A 30 -26.88 -10.21 -3.43
CA CYS A 30 -26.93 -9.12 -2.46
C CYS A 30 -28.35 -8.89 -1.94
N LEU A 31 -28.48 -8.76 -0.63
CA LEU A 31 -29.79 -8.54 0.02
C LEU A 31 -30.23 -7.07 0.06
N HIS A 32 -29.44 -6.15 -0.44
CA HIS A 32 -29.70 -4.69 -0.44
C HIS A 32 -30.15 -4.19 0.94
N CYS A 33 -29.37 -4.50 1.99
CA CYS A 33 -29.69 -4.21 3.38
C CYS A 33 -29.92 -2.71 3.61
N LYS A 34 -31.04 -2.33 4.29
CA LYS A 34 -31.32 -0.93 4.68
C LYS A 34 -30.23 -0.32 5.59
N ALA A 35 -29.58 -1.14 6.39
CA ALA A 35 -28.46 -0.75 7.25
C ALA A 35 -27.24 -1.64 6.93
N PRO A 36 -26.51 -1.36 5.82
CA PRO A 36 -25.49 -2.23 5.27
C PRO A 36 -24.28 -2.32 6.19
N GLN A 37 -24.06 -3.48 6.81
CA GLN A 37 -22.91 -3.70 7.69
C GLN A 37 -21.61 -3.75 6.86
N CYS A 38 -21.66 -4.21 5.61
CA CYS A 38 -20.51 -4.18 4.69
C CYS A 38 -19.99 -2.77 4.45
N SER A 39 -20.86 -1.78 4.22
CA SER A 39 -20.47 -0.37 4.08
C SER A 39 -19.88 0.20 5.38
N LYS A 40 -20.40 -0.19 6.55
CA LYS A 40 -19.81 0.19 7.85
C LYS A 40 -18.46 -0.45 8.10
N GLY A 41 -18.24 -1.66 7.59
CA GLY A 41 -16.95 -2.35 7.64
C GLY A 41 -15.93 -1.82 6.63
N CYS A 42 -16.34 -0.98 5.69
CA CYS A 42 -15.43 -0.36 4.72
C CYS A 42 -14.86 0.95 5.30
N PRO A 43 -13.53 1.10 5.42
CA PRO A 43 -12.90 2.30 6.00
C PRO A 43 -13.23 3.60 5.28
N ILE A 44 -13.51 3.56 3.97
CA ILE A 44 -13.95 4.71 3.16
C ILE A 44 -15.47 4.81 3.01
N SER A 45 -16.22 3.96 3.74
CA SER A 45 -17.69 3.94 3.74
C SER A 45 -18.28 3.88 2.33
N GLN A 46 -17.81 2.92 1.52
CA GLN A 46 -18.33 2.67 0.18
C GLN A 46 -19.84 2.35 0.22
N ASP A 47 -20.58 2.87 -0.76
CA ASP A 47 -22.02 2.63 -0.92
C ASP A 47 -22.25 1.25 -1.60
N ILE A 48 -21.80 0.18 -0.90
CA ILE A 48 -21.65 -1.18 -1.44
C ILE A 48 -22.96 -1.75 -1.99
N PRO A 49 -24.12 -1.69 -1.30
CA PRO A 49 -25.34 -2.22 -1.86
C PRO A 49 -25.78 -1.52 -3.16
N ASP A 50 -25.52 -0.22 -3.27
CA ASP A 50 -25.98 0.59 -4.38
C ASP A 50 -25.22 0.26 -5.67
N TRP A 51 -23.88 0.23 -5.63
CA TRP A 51 -23.12 -0.15 -6.82
C TRP A 51 -23.27 -1.65 -7.19
N ILE A 52 -23.49 -2.54 -6.17
CA ILE A 52 -23.79 -3.95 -6.46
C ILE A 52 -25.16 -4.08 -7.13
N HIS A 53 -26.13 -3.25 -6.74
CA HIS A 53 -27.43 -3.23 -7.42
C HIS A 53 -27.28 -2.87 -8.91
N GLU A 54 -26.59 -1.79 -9.22
CA GLU A 54 -26.33 -1.37 -10.61
C GLU A 54 -25.63 -2.48 -11.40
N LEU A 55 -24.60 -3.12 -10.80
CA LEU A 55 -23.93 -4.26 -11.43
C LEU A 55 -24.88 -5.43 -11.67
N SER A 56 -25.78 -5.74 -10.74
CA SER A 56 -26.77 -6.82 -10.89
C SER A 56 -27.74 -6.62 -12.06
N MET A 57 -27.95 -5.35 -12.42
CA MET A 57 -28.76 -4.93 -13.57
C MET A 57 -27.95 -4.77 -14.86
N GLY A 58 -26.62 -4.98 -14.81
CA GLY A 58 -25.71 -4.79 -15.95
C GLY A 58 -25.27 -3.34 -16.18
N ASN A 59 -25.58 -2.42 -15.28
CA ASN A 59 -25.25 -1.00 -15.38
C ASN A 59 -23.83 -0.70 -14.85
N LEU A 60 -22.79 -1.20 -15.52
CA LEU A 60 -21.41 -1.08 -15.05
C LEU A 60 -20.95 0.37 -14.92
N GLY A 61 -21.38 1.25 -15.84
CA GLY A 61 -21.05 2.68 -15.76
C GLY A 61 -21.56 3.33 -14.47
N ASN A 62 -22.84 3.08 -14.10
CA ASN A 62 -23.39 3.60 -12.85
C ASN A 62 -22.72 2.97 -11.62
N ALA A 63 -22.45 1.65 -11.66
CA ALA A 63 -21.71 0.99 -10.59
C ALA A 63 -20.35 1.65 -10.34
N MET A 64 -19.60 1.91 -11.42
CA MET A 64 -18.30 2.57 -11.34
C MET A 64 -18.41 4.02 -10.88
N HIS A 65 -19.44 4.76 -11.32
CA HIS A 65 -19.69 6.12 -10.87
C HIS A 65 -19.88 6.20 -9.34
N ILE A 66 -20.67 5.29 -8.76
CA ILE A 66 -20.88 5.19 -7.33
C ILE A 66 -19.57 4.86 -6.59
N ILE A 67 -18.79 3.90 -7.10
CA ILE A 67 -17.49 3.51 -6.54
C ILE A 67 -16.53 4.70 -6.52
N ASN A 68 -16.41 5.45 -7.62
CA ASN A 68 -15.54 6.62 -7.75
C ASN A 68 -15.92 7.78 -6.80
N GLY A 69 -17.18 7.85 -6.38
CA GLY A 69 -17.62 8.82 -5.38
C GLY A 69 -16.90 8.68 -4.02
N LYS A 70 -16.36 7.50 -3.74
CA LYS A 70 -15.70 7.20 -2.45
C LYS A 70 -14.24 6.75 -2.60
N SER A 71 -13.86 6.12 -3.70
CA SER A 71 -12.52 5.56 -3.91
C SER A 71 -11.79 6.21 -5.08
N ASN A 72 -10.53 6.55 -4.88
CA ASN A 72 -9.61 6.97 -5.94
C ASN A 72 -8.83 5.80 -6.54
N LEU A 73 -8.85 4.63 -5.91
CA LEU A 73 -8.03 3.47 -6.26
C LEU A 73 -8.87 2.17 -6.19
N PRO A 74 -10.02 2.08 -6.87
CA PRO A 74 -10.93 0.95 -6.74
C PRO A 74 -10.32 -0.37 -7.25
N ALA A 75 -9.58 -0.36 -8.34
CA ALA A 75 -8.91 -1.55 -8.86
C ALA A 75 -7.83 -2.10 -7.91
N VAL A 76 -7.20 -1.20 -7.14
CA VAL A 76 -6.27 -1.56 -6.06
C VAL A 76 -7.03 -2.10 -4.85
N CYS A 77 -8.08 -1.42 -4.40
CA CYS A 77 -8.89 -1.84 -3.25
C CYS A 77 -9.48 -3.23 -3.47
N GLY A 78 -10.03 -3.50 -4.63
CA GLY A 78 -10.60 -4.81 -5.00
C GLY A 78 -9.59 -5.97 -4.97
N ARG A 79 -8.27 -5.67 -4.99
CA ARG A 79 -7.19 -6.66 -4.96
C ARG A 79 -6.53 -6.82 -3.59
N VAL A 80 -6.28 -5.71 -2.87
CA VAL A 80 -5.35 -5.72 -1.71
C VAL A 80 -6.00 -5.37 -0.37
N CYS A 81 -7.28 -4.97 -0.34
CA CYS A 81 -7.99 -4.78 0.91
C CYS A 81 -8.12 -6.09 1.70
N PRO A 82 -8.04 -6.08 3.02
CA PRO A 82 -8.33 -7.24 3.86
C PRO A 82 -9.85 -7.48 3.96
N HIS A 83 -10.49 -7.86 2.84
CA HIS A 83 -11.95 -7.97 2.70
C HIS A 83 -12.58 -8.84 3.78
N GLU A 84 -11.90 -9.93 4.18
CA GLU A 84 -12.33 -10.85 5.24
C GLU A 84 -12.44 -10.20 6.63
N ARG A 85 -11.70 -9.09 6.87
CA ARG A 85 -11.74 -8.30 8.12
C ARG A 85 -12.56 -7.01 7.97
N GLN A 86 -12.93 -6.65 6.74
CA GLN A 86 -13.63 -5.41 6.38
C GLN A 86 -15.02 -5.70 5.80
N CYS A 87 -15.29 -5.28 4.57
CA CYS A 87 -16.63 -5.34 3.98
C CYS A 87 -17.22 -6.75 3.92
N GLU A 88 -16.46 -7.75 3.49
CA GLU A 88 -16.93 -9.13 3.40
C GLU A 88 -17.13 -9.77 4.77
N GLY A 89 -16.21 -9.52 5.73
CA GLY A 89 -16.34 -9.98 7.11
C GLY A 89 -17.56 -9.41 7.84
N HIS A 90 -18.08 -8.26 7.37
CA HIS A 90 -19.30 -7.64 7.89
C HIS A 90 -20.56 -7.97 7.07
N CYS A 91 -20.44 -8.74 5.99
CA CYS A 91 -21.58 -9.13 5.17
C CYS A 91 -22.52 -10.07 5.94
N VAL A 92 -23.82 -9.71 6.01
CA VAL A 92 -24.82 -10.50 6.76
C VAL A 92 -25.01 -11.91 6.20
N LEU A 93 -24.73 -12.14 4.92
CA LEU A 93 -24.77 -13.47 4.29
C LEU A 93 -23.72 -14.40 4.91
N GLY A 94 -22.59 -13.88 5.37
CA GLY A 94 -21.53 -14.64 6.02
C GLY A 94 -21.96 -15.31 7.33
N LYS A 95 -23.05 -14.85 7.97
CA LYS A 95 -23.58 -15.46 9.19
C LYS A 95 -24.25 -16.82 8.96
N LYS A 96 -24.70 -17.09 7.74
CA LYS A 96 -25.45 -18.31 7.39
C LYS A 96 -24.86 -19.05 6.17
N GLY A 97 -23.71 -18.62 5.71
CA GLY A 97 -23.05 -19.21 4.54
C GLY A 97 -21.90 -18.35 4.05
N ARG A 98 -21.73 -18.27 2.73
CA ARG A 98 -20.66 -17.51 2.10
C ARG A 98 -21.03 -16.02 2.00
N PRO A 99 -20.19 -15.08 2.49
CA PRO A 99 -20.41 -13.65 2.28
C PRO A 99 -20.42 -13.30 0.78
N MET A 100 -20.80 -12.08 0.45
CA MET A 100 -20.61 -11.52 -0.89
C MET A 100 -19.12 -11.39 -1.18
N ALA A 101 -18.68 -11.75 -2.38
CA ALA A 101 -17.30 -11.53 -2.84
C ALA A 101 -17.12 -10.07 -3.31
N ILE A 102 -17.22 -9.12 -2.35
CA ILE A 102 -17.28 -7.67 -2.62
C ILE A 102 -16.02 -7.18 -3.29
N GLY A 103 -14.85 -7.60 -2.78
CA GLY A 103 -13.56 -7.21 -3.37
C GLY A 103 -13.41 -7.69 -4.80
N LYS A 104 -13.80 -8.94 -5.09
CA LYS A 104 -13.74 -9.50 -6.44
C LYS A 104 -14.71 -8.81 -7.41
N LEU A 105 -15.88 -8.37 -6.91
CA LEU A 105 -16.84 -7.58 -7.69
C LEU A 105 -16.32 -6.15 -7.94
N GLU A 106 -15.76 -5.48 -6.92
CA GLU A 106 -15.15 -4.15 -7.06
C GLU A 106 -14.01 -4.17 -8.08
N ARG A 107 -13.13 -5.17 -7.98
CA ARG A 107 -12.08 -5.43 -8.96
C ARG A 107 -12.66 -5.57 -10.37
N PHE A 108 -13.67 -6.41 -10.56
CA PHE A 108 -14.28 -6.66 -11.84
C PHE A 108 -14.82 -5.38 -12.48
N VAL A 109 -15.57 -4.57 -11.73
CA VAL A 109 -16.14 -3.30 -12.22
C VAL A 109 -15.02 -2.30 -12.58
N ALA A 110 -13.99 -2.20 -11.73
CA ALA A 110 -12.88 -1.28 -11.94
C ALA A 110 -12.00 -1.67 -13.13
N ASP A 111 -11.74 -2.97 -13.32
CA ASP A 111 -11.00 -3.48 -14.49
C ASP A 111 -11.78 -3.27 -15.78
N PHE A 112 -13.08 -3.57 -15.78
CA PHE A 112 -13.94 -3.37 -16.94
C PHE A 112 -14.02 -1.89 -17.35
N ASP A 113 -14.16 -0.96 -16.38
CA ASP A 113 -14.11 0.48 -16.66
C ASP A 113 -12.74 0.90 -17.22
N GLY A 114 -11.65 0.34 -16.67
CA GLY A 114 -10.30 0.61 -17.14
C GLY A 114 -10.08 0.21 -18.60
N ASP A 115 -10.67 -0.91 -19.02
CA ASP A 115 -10.55 -1.41 -20.38
C ASP A 115 -11.47 -0.66 -21.37
N MET A 116 -12.68 -0.30 -20.92
CA MET A 116 -13.72 0.29 -21.77
C MET A 116 -13.82 1.81 -21.67
N GLN A 117 -13.17 2.44 -20.68
CA GLN A 117 -13.22 3.88 -20.41
C GLN A 117 -14.68 4.42 -20.33
N LEU A 118 -15.51 3.74 -19.55
CA LEU A 118 -16.94 4.05 -19.42
C LEU A 118 -17.21 5.42 -18.80
N ILE A 119 -16.33 5.84 -17.88
CA ILE A 119 -16.50 7.10 -17.15
C ILE A 119 -15.37 8.05 -17.50
N ARG A 120 -15.73 9.25 -17.94
CA ARG A 120 -14.82 10.39 -18.04
C ARG A 120 -15.29 11.47 -17.08
N GLU A 121 -14.49 11.74 -16.05
CA GLU A 121 -14.79 12.82 -15.14
C GLU A 121 -14.55 14.18 -15.82
N ARG A 122 -15.43 15.15 -15.57
CA ARG A 122 -15.20 16.53 -16.02
C ARG A 122 -14.11 17.16 -15.17
N LEU A 123 -13.14 17.80 -15.83
CA LEU A 123 -12.11 18.55 -15.15
C LEU A 123 -12.73 19.78 -14.48
N PRO A 124 -12.68 19.92 -13.15
CA PRO A 124 -13.09 21.14 -12.49
C PRO A 124 -12.09 22.26 -12.79
N GLN A 125 -12.58 23.50 -12.81
CA GLN A 125 -11.69 24.67 -12.89
C GLN A 125 -10.78 24.71 -11.65
N LYS A 126 -9.48 24.94 -11.85
CA LYS A 126 -8.45 24.94 -10.80
C LYS A 126 -8.32 26.36 -10.18
N THR A 127 -9.33 26.82 -9.46
CA THR A 127 -9.42 28.19 -8.93
C THR A 127 -9.31 28.30 -7.42
N ARG A 128 -9.40 27.17 -6.67
CA ARG A 128 -9.44 27.21 -5.20
C ARG A 128 -8.08 27.39 -4.54
N GLY A 129 -7.00 27.04 -5.21
CA GLY A 129 -5.64 27.16 -4.68
C GLY A 129 -4.69 26.10 -5.22
N ARG A 130 -3.45 26.17 -4.75
CA ARG A 130 -2.37 25.25 -5.14
C ARG A 130 -1.93 24.43 -3.93
N VAL A 131 -1.87 23.12 -4.09
CA VAL A 131 -1.43 22.20 -3.04
C VAL A 131 -0.28 21.34 -3.53
N ALA A 132 0.80 21.28 -2.74
CA ALA A 132 1.89 20.33 -2.94
C ALA A 132 1.62 19.06 -2.13
N VAL A 133 1.78 17.91 -2.75
CA VAL A 133 1.66 16.59 -2.10
C VAL A 133 3.03 15.94 -2.12
N ILE A 134 3.56 15.56 -0.96
CA ILE A 134 4.86 14.90 -0.82
C ILE A 134 4.64 13.40 -0.62
N GLY A 135 5.07 12.61 -1.61
CA GLY A 135 4.87 11.16 -1.68
C GLY A 135 3.60 10.78 -2.44
N SER A 136 3.75 9.82 -3.34
CA SER A 136 2.70 9.32 -4.23
C SER A 136 2.16 7.94 -3.82
N GLY A 137 2.34 7.55 -2.56
CA GLY A 137 1.70 6.35 -2.02
C GLY A 137 0.18 6.50 -1.89
N PRO A 138 -0.54 5.49 -1.34
CA PRO A 138 -2.00 5.49 -1.25
C PRO A 138 -2.60 6.78 -0.64
N ALA A 139 -1.99 7.33 0.41
CA ALA A 139 -2.44 8.57 1.04
C ALA A 139 -2.27 9.77 0.10
N GLY A 140 -1.09 9.91 -0.52
CA GLY A 140 -0.82 11.00 -1.46
C GLY A 140 -1.73 10.97 -2.68
N LEU A 141 -1.94 9.79 -3.28
CA LEU A 141 -2.86 9.61 -4.40
C LEU A 141 -4.30 9.95 -4.03
N ALA A 142 -4.75 9.54 -2.82
CA ALA A 142 -6.09 9.86 -2.34
C ALA A 142 -6.29 11.36 -2.13
N VAL A 143 -5.35 12.05 -1.46
CA VAL A 143 -5.40 13.51 -1.27
C VAL A 143 -5.36 14.23 -2.62
N ALA A 144 -4.47 13.81 -3.53
CA ALA A 144 -4.32 14.46 -4.83
C ALA A 144 -5.60 14.37 -5.66
N GLY A 145 -6.21 13.18 -5.75
CA GLY A 145 -7.46 12.97 -6.47
C GLY A 145 -8.62 13.77 -5.86
N ASP A 146 -8.78 13.71 -4.53
CA ASP A 146 -9.88 14.43 -3.84
C ASP A 146 -9.76 15.94 -3.97
N LEU A 147 -8.57 16.50 -3.80
CA LEU A 147 -8.33 17.95 -3.95
C LEU A 147 -8.47 18.39 -5.41
N ALA A 148 -8.02 17.59 -6.36
CA ALA A 148 -8.19 17.88 -7.77
C ALA A 148 -9.67 17.96 -8.16
N ARG A 149 -10.51 17.03 -7.68
CA ARG A 149 -11.98 17.10 -7.88
C ARG A 149 -12.62 18.31 -7.21
N LYS A 150 -12.05 18.79 -6.12
CA LYS A 150 -12.50 20.01 -5.42
C LYS A 150 -12.05 21.32 -6.09
N GLY A 151 -11.31 21.29 -7.18
CA GLY A 151 -10.88 22.46 -7.93
C GLY A 151 -9.54 23.05 -7.48
N PHE A 152 -8.72 22.30 -6.76
CA PHE A 152 -7.35 22.69 -6.47
C PHE A 152 -6.38 22.30 -7.60
N ALA A 153 -5.36 23.11 -7.83
CA ALA A 153 -4.20 22.73 -8.61
C ALA A 153 -3.24 21.92 -7.72
N VAL A 154 -2.99 20.67 -8.08
CA VAL A 154 -2.22 19.74 -7.25
C VAL A 154 -0.97 19.29 -7.99
N GLU A 155 0.19 19.40 -7.31
CA GLU A 155 1.45 18.81 -7.77
C GLU A 155 1.93 17.78 -6.72
N VAL A 156 2.24 16.58 -7.18
CA VAL A 156 2.75 15.49 -6.36
C VAL A 156 4.24 15.34 -6.58
N PHE A 157 5.02 15.43 -5.52
CA PHE A 157 6.47 15.26 -5.53
C PHE A 157 6.81 13.86 -5.04
N GLU A 158 7.48 13.07 -5.90
CA GLU A 158 7.84 11.68 -5.65
C GLU A 158 9.35 11.49 -5.82
N MET A 159 9.97 10.83 -4.85
CA MET A 159 11.41 10.54 -4.89
C MET A 159 11.78 9.43 -5.89
N GLU A 160 10.86 8.51 -6.12
CA GLU A 160 11.05 7.40 -7.06
C GLU A 160 10.82 7.85 -8.52
N PRO A 161 11.31 7.09 -9.50
CA PRO A 161 11.13 7.42 -10.92
C PRO A 161 9.67 7.26 -11.40
N GLU A 162 8.87 6.48 -10.71
CA GLU A 162 7.45 6.29 -10.97
C GLU A 162 6.62 6.53 -9.71
N PRO A 163 5.40 7.10 -9.84
CA PRO A 163 4.50 7.28 -8.72
C PRO A 163 3.84 5.95 -8.30
N GLY A 164 3.38 5.88 -7.05
CA GLY A 164 2.63 4.74 -6.52
C GLY A 164 3.13 4.24 -5.17
N GLY A 165 4.36 4.60 -4.75
CA GLY A 165 4.92 4.22 -3.46
C GLY A 165 4.89 2.71 -3.23
N VAL A 166 4.32 2.28 -2.10
CA VAL A 166 4.21 0.85 -1.74
C VAL A 166 3.40 0.02 -2.76
N LEU A 167 2.46 0.61 -3.49
CA LEU A 167 1.68 -0.07 -4.52
C LEU A 167 2.57 -0.49 -5.69
N MET A 168 3.53 0.36 -6.04
CA MET A 168 4.47 0.12 -7.13
C MET A 168 5.65 -0.75 -6.68
N PHE A 169 6.25 -0.44 -5.52
CA PHE A 169 7.54 -0.98 -5.11
C PHE A 169 7.50 -1.96 -3.93
N GLY A 170 6.36 -2.09 -3.24
CA GLY A 170 6.24 -2.93 -2.04
C GLY A 170 5.35 -4.14 -2.22
N ILE A 171 4.18 -3.99 -2.85
CA ILE A 171 3.25 -5.09 -3.09
C ILE A 171 3.70 -5.85 -4.35
N PRO A 172 3.88 -7.19 -4.31
CA PRO A 172 4.34 -7.96 -5.46
C PRO A 172 3.37 -7.94 -6.65
N GLU A 173 3.91 -8.13 -7.87
CA GLU A 173 3.18 -8.17 -9.15
C GLU A 173 2.03 -9.19 -9.12
N TYR A 174 2.25 -10.39 -8.55
CA TYR A 174 1.24 -11.44 -8.49
C TYR A 174 0.03 -11.12 -7.59
N ARG A 175 0.13 -10.09 -6.72
CA ARG A 175 -1.00 -9.55 -5.92
C ARG A 175 -1.58 -8.28 -6.52
N LEU A 176 -0.73 -7.43 -7.07
CA LEU A 176 -1.10 -6.14 -7.62
C LEU A 176 -0.26 -5.84 -8.87
N PRO A 177 -0.77 -6.14 -10.07
CA PRO A 177 -0.08 -5.83 -11.32
C PRO A 177 0.23 -4.33 -11.43
N LYS A 178 1.45 -3.99 -11.85
CA LYS A 178 1.90 -2.59 -11.91
C LYS A 178 1.14 -1.78 -12.94
N GLU A 179 0.68 -2.43 -14.02
CA GLU A 179 -0.18 -1.76 -15.00
C GLU A 179 -1.53 -1.33 -14.40
N VAL A 180 -2.08 -2.08 -13.45
CA VAL A 180 -3.27 -1.65 -12.69
C VAL A 180 -2.99 -0.38 -11.90
N VAL A 181 -1.85 -0.31 -11.23
CA VAL A 181 -1.43 0.89 -10.47
C VAL A 181 -1.26 2.08 -11.40
N ARG A 182 -0.56 1.90 -12.52
CA ARG A 182 -0.36 2.95 -13.54
C ARG A 182 -1.69 3.46 -14.09
N ARG A 183 -2.64 2.56 -14.33
CA ARG A 183 -3.98 2.91 -14.80
C ARG A 183 -4.74 3.79 -13.80
N GLU A 184 -4.72 3.44 -12.52
CA GLU A 184 -5.34 4.26 -11.47
C GLU A 184 -4.66 5.64 -11.33
N ILE A 185 -3.33 5.71 -11.47
CA ILE A 185 -2.58 6.96 -11.46
C ILE A 185 -2.94 7.83 -12.69
N ARG A 186 -3.04 7.25 -13.88
CA ARG A 186 -3.50 7.98 -15.09
C ARG A 186 -4.87 8.62 -14.90
N LYS A 187 -5.81 7.96 -14.23
CA LYS A 187 -7.11 8.56 -13.89
C LYS A 187 -6.96 9.80 -13.00
N ILE A 188 -5.99 9.80 -12.08
CA ILE A 188 -5.69 10.96 -11.23
C ILE A 188 -5.00 12.07 -12.04
N GLU A 189 -4.10 11.73 -12.97
CA GLU A 189 -3.50 12.69 -13.91
C GLU A 189 -4.56 13.35 -14.81
N GLU A 190 -5.55 12.58 -15.27
CA GLU A 190 -6.68 13.08 -16.04
C GLU A 190 -7.53 14.11 -15.25
N LEU A 191 -7.49 14.12 -13.92
CA LEU A 191 -8.06 15.19 -13.09
C LEU A 191 -7.21 16.48 -13.08
N GLY A 192 -6.09 16.50 -13.78
CA GLY A 192 -5.16 17.63 -13.86
C GLY A 192 -4.13 17.66 -12.74
N VAL A 193 -3.87 16.54 -12.08
CA VAL A 193 -2.76 16.39 -11.12
C VAL A 193 -1.45 16.24 -11.88
N VAL A 194 -0.41 16.95 -11.44
CA VAL A 194 0.93 16.88 -12.04
C VAL A 194 1.86 16.09 -11.13
N PHE A 195 2.52 15.05 -11.65
CA PHE A 195 3.52 14.29 -10.93
C PHE A 195 4.94 14.78 -11.25
N ARG A 196 5.75 15.02 -10.21
CA ARG A 196 7.17 15.40 -10.26
C ARG A 196 7.99 14.28 -9.64
N CYS A 197 8.25 13.25 -10.44
CA CYS A 197 9.10 12.13 -10.03
C CYS A 197 10.59 12.54 -9.94
N ASN A 198 11.43 11.67 -9.35
CA ASN A 198 12.84 11.92 -9.08
C ASN A 198 13.07 13.24 -8.31
N THR A 199 12.15 13.60 -7.41
CA THR A 199 12.22 14.84 -6.61
C THR A 199 12.06 14.51 -5.13
N THR A 200 13.13 14.61 -4.38
CA THR A 200 13.18 14.29 -2.95
C THR A 200 13.03 15.57 -2.13
N ILE A 201 11.89 15.72 -1.45
CA ILE A 201 11.69 16.85 -0.52
C ILE A 201 12.56 16.69 0.73
N GLY A 202 13.21 17.77 1.14
CA GLY A 202 14.25 17.78 2.17
C GLY A 202 15.67 17.51 1.65
N GLN A 203 15.82 17.38 0.31
CA GLN A 203 17.12 17.26 -0.37
C GLN A 203 17.16 18.16 -1.61
N ASP A 204 16.31 17.92 -2.61
CA ASP A 204 16.27 18.68 -3.87
C ASP A 204 15.46 19.98 -3.71
N LEU A 205 14.41 19.94 -2.90
CA LEU A 205 13.57 21.07 -2.53
C LEU A 205 13.23 20.99 -1.05
N THR A 206 13.13 22.13 -0.38
CA THR A 206 12.62 22.22 1.00
C THR A 206 11.13 22.51 1.05
N VAL A 207 10.50 22.30 2.20
CA VAL A 207 9.11 22.68 2.45
C VAL A 207 8.93 24.21 2.31
N ASP A 208 9.91 25.01 2.75
CA ASP A 208 9.89 26.47 2.59
C ASP A 208 9.89 26.90 1.13
N GLN A 209 10.76 26.28 0.33
CA GLN A 209 10.80 26.54 -1.12
C GLN A 209 9.49 26.16 -1.84
N LEU A 210 8.72 25.21 -1.33
CA LEU A 210 7.39 24.94 -1.88
C LEU A 210 6.43 26.10 -1.58
N PHE A 211 6.43 26.65 -0.36
CA PHE A 211 5.66 27.86 -0.05
C PHE A 211 6.11 29.08 -0.90
N ASP A 212 7.42 29.27 -1.07
CA ASP A 212 7.97 30.34 -1.92
C ASP A 212 7.53 30.21 -3.40
N ARG A 213 7.25 28.97 -3.87
CA ARG A 213 6.67 28.70 -5.19
C ARG A 213 5.18 28.93 -5.27
N GLY A 214 4.55 29.44 -4.20
CA GLY A 214 3.14 29.81 -4.14
C GLY A 214 2.18 28.65 -3.93
N PHE A 215 2.60 27.55 -3.27
CA PHE A 215 1.67 26.57 -2.76
C PHE A 215 0.99 27.09 -1.49
N ASP A 216 -0.33 27.02 -1.44
CA ASP A 216 -1.15 27.50 -0.31
C ASP A 216 -1.11 26.51 0.88
N ALA A 217 -0.92 25.21 0.60
CA ALA A 217 -0.78 24.17 1.59
C ALA A 217 0.09 23.02 1.07
N ILE A 218 0.65 22.26 2.01
CA ILE A 218 1.52 21.10 1.72
C ILE A 218 0.97 19.89 2.46
N PHE A 219 0.86 18.75 1.77
CA PHE A 219 0.52 17.47 2.37
C PHE A 219 1.74 16.54 2.41
N MET A 220 2.02 15.94 3.56
CA MET A 220 3.04 14.91 3.77
C MET A 220 2.40 13.53 3.83
N GLY A 221 2.55 12.74 2.76
CA GLY A 221 2.09 11.36 2.65
C GLY A 221 3.24 10.37 2.43
N THR A 222 4.38 10.58 3.11
CA THR A 222 5.65 9.86 2.88
C THR A 222 5.67 8.44 3.44
N GLY A 223 4.63 8.03 4.16
CA GLY A 223 4.52 6.70 4.73
C GLY A 223 5.64 6.35 5.71
N THR A 224 6.00 5.06 5.77
CA THR A 224 7.05 4.52 6.63
C THR A 224 8.14 3.85 5.79
N ALA A 225 9.08 4.65 5.28
CA ALA A 225 10.13 4.17 4.38
C ALA A 225 11.36 3.59 5.11
N LYS A 226 11.52 3.83 6.44
CA LYS A 226 12.65 3.35 7.20
C LYS A 226 12.32 2.00 7.85
N PRO A 227 13.03 0.90 7.51
CA PRO A 227 12.80 -0.38 8.15
C PRO A 227 13.23 -0.35 9.63
N LYS A 228 12.50 -1.06 10.48
CA LYS A 228 12.95 -1.35 11.85
C LYS A 228 14.11 -2.33 11.79
N LYS A 229 15.09 -2.12 12.64
CA LYS A 229 16.23 -3.03 12.77
C LYS A 229 16.00 -3.96 13.97
N LEU A 230 16.19 -5.24 13.76
CA LEU A 230 16.33 -6.22 14.83
C LEU A 230 17.83 -6.37 15.11
N GLN A 231 18.19 -6.28 16.39
CA GLN A 231 19.59 -6.47 16.80
C GLN A 231 19.80 -7.96 17.05
N ILE A 232 20.38 -8.64 16.09
CA ILE A 232 20.80 -10.04 16.14
C ILE A 232 22.29 -10.06 15.81
N PRO A 233 23.13 -10.83 16.51
CA PRO A 233 24.49 -11.11 16.07
C PRO A 233 24.48 -11.59 14.62
N GLY A 234 25.42 -11.18 13.80
CA GLY A 234 25.42 -11.44 12.35
C GLY A 234 24.39 -10.64 11.52
N GLY A 235 23.51 -9.86 12.15
CA GLY A 235 22.44 -9.09 11.44
C GLY A 235 22.93 -7.98 10.48
N HIS A 236 24.25 -7.76 10.39
CA HIS A 236 24.90 -6.84 9.46
C HIS A 236 25.50 -7.52 8.21
N LEU A 237 25.48 -8.84 8.16
CA LEU A 237 26.07 -9.65 7.07
C LEU A 237 25.42 -9.36 5.71
N ARG A 238 26.17 -9.66 4.64
CA ARG A 238 25.75 -9.38 3.25
C ARG A 238 24.46 -10.10 2.84
N GLY A 239 24.16 -11.27 3.41
CA GLY A 239 22.94 -12.06 3.15
C GLY A 239 21.71 -11.53 3.91
N VAL A 240 21.87 -10.63 4.91
CA VAL A 240 20.76 -10.08 5.69
C VAL A 240 20.12 -8.90 4.94
N ARG A 241 18.82 -8.95 4.70
CA ARG A 241 18.07 -7.94 3.94
C ARG A 241 16.81 -7.50 4.66
N GLN A 242 16.44 -6.24 4.44
CA GLN A 242 15.14 -5.73 4.88
C GLN A 242 14.07 -6.08 3.83
N ALA A 243 12.90 -6.55 4.25
CA ALA A 243 11.84 -6.99 3.35
C ALA A 243 11.41 -5.90 2.35
N ILE A 244 11.31 -4.63 2.79
CA ILE A 244 10.96 -3.51 1.89
C ILE A 244 12.01 -3.35 0.78
N TYR A 245 13.30 -3.44 1.13
CA TYR A 245 14.38 -3.38 0.14
C TYR A 245 14.32 -4.57 -0.83
N PHE A 246 14.13 -5.78 -0.30
CA PHE A 246 14.01 -6.99 -1.11
C PHE A 246 12.84 -6.90 -2.12
N LEU A 247 11.64 -6.57 -1.64
CA LEU A 247 10.44 -6.45 -2.47
C LEU A 247 10.57 -5.36 -3.55
N ARG A 248 11.21 -4.23 -3.21
CA ARG A 248 11.52 -3.18 -4.19
C ARG A 248 12.42 -3.70 -5.30
N ARG A 249 13.46 -4.46 -4.98
CA ARG A 249 14.36 -5.05 -6.00
C ARG A 249 13.65 -6.08 -6.85
N VAL A 250 12.80 -6.91 -6.25
CA VAL A 250 11.95 -7.86 -6.99
C VAL A 250 11.02 -7.11 -7.97
N SER A 251 10.40 -6.02 -7.53
CA SER A 251 9.55 -5.21 -8.39
C SER A 251 10.32 -4.62 -9.57
N LEU A 252 11.49 -4.02 -9.31
CA LEU A 252 12.35 -3.46 -10.37
C LEU A 252 12.84 -4.54 -11.35
N TYR A 253 13.16 -5.73 -10.85
CA TYR A 253 13.56 -6.86 -11.69
C TYR A 253 12.42 -7.33 -12.60
N ASN A 254 11.21 -7.46 -12.07
CA ASN A 254 10.04 -7.86 -12.85
C ASN A 254 9.71 -6.85 -13.96
N GLU A 255 9.96 -5.55 -13.73
CA GLU A 255 9.80 -4.49 -14.71
C GLU A 255 10.96 -4.40 -15.72
N GLY A 256 12.04 -5.16 -15.53
CA GLY A 256 13.22 -5.15 -16.39
C GLY A 256 14.20 -3.99 -16.13
N ASN A 257 14.05 -3.31 -14.98
CA ASN A 257 14.89 -2.18 -14.56
C ASN A 257 16.06 -2.63 -13.66
N LEU A 258 16.23 -3.93 -13.46
CA LEU A 258 17.29 -4.51 -12.64
C LEU A 258 17.68 -5.89 -13.18
N ASP A 259 18.95 -6.21 -13.12
CA ASP A 259 19.45 -7.53 -13.49
C ASP A 259 19.19 -8.58 -12.41
N ARG A 260 19.11 -9.86 -12.81
CA ARG A 260 18.81 -10.98 -11.90
C ARG A 260 19.82 -11.12 -10.75
N ASN A 261 21.10 -10.87 -11.02
CA ASN A 261 22.20 -10.94 -10.04
C ASN A 261 22.15 -9.81 -9.00
N GLU A 262 21.35 -8.79 -9.24
CA GLU A 262 21.12 -7.69 -8.29
C GLU A 262 19.95 -7.95 -7.33
N VAL A 263 19.17 -9.03 -7.55
CA VAL A 263 18.10 -9.47 -6.64
C VAL A 263 18.71 -10.33 -5.54
N PRO A 264 18.47 -10.01 -4.25
CA PRO A 264 19.18 -10.63 -3.13
C PRO A 264 18.91 -12.10 -2.87
N VAL A 265 17.95 -12.74 -3.55
CA VAL A 265 17.64 -14.18 -3.43
C VAL A 265 17.99 -14.88 -4.74
N GLY A 266 18.87 -15.87 -4.68
CA GLY A 266 19.31 -16.71 -5.79
C GLY A 266 18.39 -17.90 -6.06
N ASN A 267 18.70 -18.64 -7.12
CA ASN A 267 18.11 -19.95 -7.36
C ASN A 267 18.82 -20.97 -6.48
N GLY A 268 18.06 -21.76 -5.72
CA GLY A 268 18.60 -22.75 -4.79
C GLY A 268 18.95 -22.23 -3.40
N ASP A 269 18.74 -20.93 -3.12
CA ASP A 269 18.99 -20.37 -1.79
C ASP A 269 18.00 -20.90 -0.75
N ARG A 270 18.50 -21.07 0.49
CA ARG A 270 17.70 -21.34 1.69
C ARG A 270 17.44 -20.00 2.38
N VAL A 271 16.17 -19.61 2.41
CA VAL A 271 15.75 -18.27 2.81
C VAL A 271 14.96 -18.30 4.10
N PHE A 272 15.39 -17.51 5.09
CA PHE A 272 14.64 -17.29 6.32
C PHE A 272 13.98 -15.91 6.31
N VAL A 273 12.69 -15.85 6.68
CA VAL A 273 11.95 -14.60 6.78
C VAL A 273 11.52 -14.39 8.23
N ILE A 274 12.00 -13.31 8.85
CA ILE A 274 11.67 -12.97 10.25
C ILE A 274 10.45 -12.08 10.30
N GLY A 275 9.37 -12.58 10.91
CA GLY A 275 8.11 -11.86 11.08
C GLY A 275 6.94 -12.53 10.37
N CYS A 276 5.69 -12.19 10.76
CA CYS A 276 4.48 -12.86 10.26
C CYS A 276 3.35 -11.85 9.93
N GLY A 277 3.71 -10.77 9.23
CA GLY A 277 2.76 -9.82 8.63
C GLY A 277 2.61 -10.04 7.13
N ASN A 278 1.72 -9.30 6.48
CA ASN A 278 1.53 -9.38 5.02
C ASN A 278 2.84 -9.17 4.25
N THR A 279 3.72 -8.28 4.71
CA THR A 279 5.04 -8.06 4.11
C THR A 279 5.94 -9.31 4.20
N ALA A 280 5.83 -10.08 5.29
CA ALA A 280 6.55 -11.35 5.41
C ALA A 280 6.03 -12.39 4.43
N MET A 281 4.69 -12.48 4.28
CA MET A 281 4.07 -13.36 3.26
C MET A 281 4.51 -12.98 1.86
N ASP A 282 4.49 -11.68 1.55
CA ASP A 282 4.94 -11.16 0.25
C ASP A 282 6.42 -11.49 -0.02
N ALA A 283 7.28 -11.34 0.98
CA ALA A 283 8.71 -11.65 0.86
C ALA A 283 8.94 -13.16 0.68
N ALA A 284 8.30 -14.00 1.50
CA ALA A 284 8.44 -15.46 1.41
C ALA A 284 7.96 -15.99 0.05
N ARG A 285 6.76 -15.61 -0.38
CA ARG A 285 6.20 -16.00 -1.68
C ARG A 285 7.02 -15.50 -2.87
N SER A 286 7.63 -14.31 -2.74
CA SER A 286 8.54 -13.78 -3.76
C SER A 286 9.85 -14.60 -3.83
N ALA A 287 10.39 -15.03 -2.69
CA ALA A 287 11.57 -15.89 -2.64
C ALA A 287 11.33 -17.25 -3.31
N VAL A 288 10.18 -17.89 -3.05
CA VAL A 288 9.76 -19.13 -3.75
C VAL A 288 9.72 -18.91 -5.26
N ARG A 289 9.13 -17.81 -5.75
CA ARG A 289 9.04 -17.49 -7.19
C ARG A 289 10.38 -17.22 -7.84
N LEU A 290 11.34 -16.72 -7.07
CA LEU A 290 12.72 -16.53 -7.53
C LEU A 290 13.50 -17.84 -7.62
N GLY A 291 12.98 -18.96 -7.09
CA GLY A 291 13.57 -20.28 -7.16
C GLY A 291 14.40 -20.66 -5.93
N ALA A 292 14.12 -20.06 -4.77
CA ALA A 292 14.66 -20.53 -3.50
C ALA A 292 14.35 -22.02 -3.30
N GLU A 293 15.30 -22.78 -2.77
CA GLU A 293 15.14 -24.21 -2.48
C GLU A 293 14.23 -24.45 -1.28
N LYS A 294 14.44 -23.65 -0.23
CA LYS A 294 13.65 -23.69 1.00
C LYS A 294 13.35 -22.27 1.45
N VAL A 295 12.11 -22.02 1.88
CA VAL A 295 11.71 -20.73 2.47
C VAL A 295 11.01 -20.99 3.79
N THR A 296 11.59 -20.50 4.90
CA THR A 296 11.06 -20.68 6.26
C THR A 296 10.74 -19.33 6.87
N VAL A 297 9.49 -19.14 7.30
CA VAL A 297 9.05 -17.96 8.06
C VAL A 297 9.19 -18.27 9.56
N VAL A 298 10.01 -17.48 10.27
CA VAL A 298 10.24 -17.63 11.72
C VAL A 298 9.45 -16.54 12.46
N TYR A 299 8.62 -16.96 13.42
CA TYR A 299 7.80 -16.06 14.20
C TYR A 299 7.78 -16.39 15.69
N HIS A 300 8.09 -15.39 16.53
CA HIS A 300 8.23 -15.55 17.99
C HIS A 300 6.92 -15.79 18.74
N ARG A 301 5.76 -15.78 18.07
CA ARG A 301 4.43 -16.04 18.66
C ARG A 301 3.75 -17.20 17.95
N THR A 302 2.51 -17.44 18.35
CA THR A 302 1.67 -18.50 17.75
C THR A 302 1.02 -18.04 16.44
N ILE A 303 0.44 -18.99 15.70
CA ILE A 303 -0.35 -18.71 14.50
C ILE A 303 -1.55 -17.78 14.79
N ASN A 304 -2.09 -17.80 16.01
CA ASN A 304 -3.22 -16.95 16.40
C ASN A 304 -2.83 -15.47 16.58
N ASP A 305 -1.54 -15.18 16.78
CA ASP A 305 -0.98 -13.84 16.92
C ASP A 305 -0.52 -13.26 15.57
N MET A 306 -0.68 -14.02 14.49
CA MET A 306 -0.28 -13.63 13.15
C MET A 306 -1.03 -12.38 12.70
N SER A 307 -0.28 -11.36 12.25
CA SER A 307 -0.87 -10.12 11.73
C SER A 307 -1.22 -10.20 10.24
N ALA A 308 -0.65 -11.14 9.50
CA ALA A 308 -1.04 -11.40 8.11
C ALA A 308 -2.50 -11.86 8.00
N LEU A 309 -3.08 -11.73 6.82
CA LEU A 309 -4.39 -12.29 6.51
C LEU A 309 -4.30 -13.82 6.48
N ARG A 310 -5.35 -14.47 6.97
CA ARG A 310 -5.40 -15.94 6.94
C ARG A 310 -5.33 -16.48 5.51
N SER A 311 -6.01 -15.82 4.60
CA SER A 311 -5.97 -16.14 3.18
C SER A 311 -4.56 -16.06 2.57
N GLU A 312 -3.76 -15.05 2.94
CA GLU A 312 -2.37 -14.91 2.46
C GLU A 312 -1.45 -15.99 3.05
N TYR A 313 -1.65 -16.35 4.31
CA TYR A 313 -0.95 -17.46 4.96
C TYR A 313 -1.26 -18.79 4.27
N ASP A 314 -2.55 -19.10 4.06
CA ASP A 314 -2.97 -20.37 3.45
C ASP A 314 -2.39 -20.52 2.02
N VAL A 315 -2.31 -19.40 1.26
CA VAL A 315 -1.66 -19.41 -0.05
C VAL A 315 -0.15 -19.61 0.09
N ALA A 316 0.53 -18.95 1.03
CA ALA A 316 1.97 -19.13 1.24
C ALA A 316 2.31 -20.60 1.57
N VAL A 317 1.53 -21.24 2.43
CA VAL A 317 1.67 -22.69 2.74
C VAL A 317 1.46 -23.54 1.47
N SER A 318 0.43 -23.24 0.67
CA SER A 318 0.17 -23.97 -0.57
C SER A 318 1.28 -23.81 -1.62
N GLU A 319 2.05 -22.74 -1.56
CA GLU A 319 3.21 -22.47 -2.41
C GLU A 319 4.52 -23.07 -1.86
N GLY A 320 4.47 -23.79 -0.71
CA GLY A 320 5.60 -24.51 -0.12
C GLY A 320 6.41 -23.71 0.90
N VAL A 321 5.88 -22.58 1.41
CA VAL A 321 6.52 -21.85 2.51
C VAL A 321 6.33 -22.60 3.81
N GLU A 322 7.42 -22.85 4.54
CA GLU A 322 7.42 -23.46 5.87
C GLU A 322 7.30 -22.38 6.98
N PHE A 323 6.79 -22.79 8.15
CA PHE A 323 6.58 -21.86 9.27
C PHE A 323 7.09 -22.45 10.58
N GLU A 324 7.96 -21.72 11.27
CA GLU A 324 8.40 -21.99 12.62
C GLU A 324 7.77 -21.01 13.60
N TRP A 325 6.84 -21.53 14.37
CA TRP A 325 6.10 -20.78 15.38
C TRP A 325 6.81 -20.81 16.73
N GLN A 326 6.61 -19.75 17.53
CA GLN A 326 7.21 -19.58 18.87
C GLN A 326 8.74 -19.63 18.83
N SER A 327 9.32 -19.30 17.67
CA SER A 327 10.74 -19.38 17.37
C SER A 327 11.32 -18.03 17.02
N SER A 328 12.59 -17.84 17.33
CA SER A 328 13.33 -16.61 17.02
C SER A 328 14.73 -16.95 16.52
N ILE A 329 15.19 -16.27 15.48
CA ILE A 329 16.60 -16.32 15.09
C ILE A 329 17.39 -15.48 16.11
N VAL A 330 18.32 -16.12 16.80
CA VAL A 330 19.12 -15.52 17.90
C VAL A 330 20.56 -15.27 17.51
N ASP A 331 21.06 -15.92 16.45
CA ASP A 331 22.39 -15.71 15.89
C ASP A 331 22.40 -16.02 14.38
N ILE A 332 23.34 -15.43 13.64
CA ILE A 332 23.56 -15.69 12.20
C ILE A 332 25.06 -15.85 12.01
N HIS A 333 25.49 -17.04 11.60
CA HIS A 333 26.88 -17.34 11.38
C HIS A 333 27.31 -17.07 9.93
N ASP A 334 28.61 -16.84 9.75
CA ASP A 334 29.18 -16.56 8.44
C ASP A 334 30.53 -17.23 8.22
N ASP A 335 30.85 -17.41 6.93
CA ASP A 335 32.21 -17.64 6.45
C ASP A 335 32.58 -16.53 5.45
N ALA A 336 33.65 -15.80 5.76
CA ALA A 336 34.14 -14.66 4.96
C ALA A 336 33.09 -13.56 4.66
N GLY A 337 32.05 -13.43 5.50
CA GLY A 337 30.96 -12.43 5.41
C GLY A 337 29.74 -12.89 4.63
N ASP A 338 29.70 -14.14 4.17
CA ASP A 338 28.51 -14.76 3.58
C ASP A 338 27.87 -15.69 4.62
N ILE A 339 26.54 -15.67 4.70
CA ILE A 339 25.79 -16.45 5.70
C ILE A 339 25.97 -17.93 5.40
N THR A 340 26.22 -18.73 6.46
CA THR A 340 26.31 -20.20 6.41
C THR A 340 25.09 -20.86 7.04
N ASP A 341 24.66 -20.36 8.19
CA ASP A 341 23.55 -20.90 8.96
C ASP A 341 22.93 -19.86 9.89
N VAL A 342 21.78 -20.20 10.45
CA VAL A 342 21.08 -19.44 11.48
C VAL A 342 20.87 -20.30 12.72
N VAL A 343 20.98 -19.69 13.90
CA VAL A 343 20.63 -20.32 15.17
C VAL A 343 19.20 -19.94 15.53
N ILE A 344 18.33 -20.93 15.61
CA ILE A 344 16.92 -20.75 15.94
C ILE A 344 16.69 -21.20 17.38
N GLU A 345 16.06 -20.36 18.19
CA GLU A 345 15.64 -20.69 19.55
C GLU A 345 14.12 -20.87 19.60
N CYS A 346 13.68 -22.06 20.02
CA CYS A 346 12.29 -22.43 20.24
C CYS A 346 12.12 -22.97 21.65
N ASN A 347 11.29 -22.32 22.48
CA ASN A 347 11.02 -22.75 23.87
C ASN A 347 12.29 -22.98 24.74
N GLY A 348 13.36 -22.22 24.46
CA GLY A 348 14.64 -22.34 25.18
C GLY A 348 15.60 -23.39 24.64
N GLU A 349 15.20 -24.19 23.66
CA GLU A 349 16.07 -25.08 22.91
C GLU A 349 16.59 -24.40 21.64
N ARG A 350 17.85 -24.65 21.30
CA ARG A 350 18.51 -24.06 20.13
C ARG A 350 18.92 -25.16 19.15
N HIS A 351 18.71 -24.84 17.88
CA HIS A 351 19.20 -25.65 16.77
C HIS A 351 19.74 -24.76 15.65
N GLU A 352 20.59 -25.31 14.82
CA GLU A 352 21.19 -24.63 13.67
C GLU A 352 20.55 -25.15 12.39
N GLU A 353 20.27 -24.22 11.46
CA GLU A 353 19.83 -24.56 10.10
C GLU A 353 20.65 -23.78 9.08
N ASP A 354 21.07 -24.48 8.04
CA ASP A 354 21.77 -23.86 6.92
C ASP A 354 20.93 -22.76 6.27
N ALA A 355 21.55 -21.63 6.00
CA ALA A 355 20.92 -20.45 5.43
C ALA A 355 21.84 -19.70 4.46
N ASP A 356 21.26 -19.12 3.44
CA ASP A 356 21.99 -18.27 2.48
C ASP A 356 21.48 -16.82 2.56
N VAL A 357 20.21 -16.61 2.89
CA VAL A 357 19.59 -15.27 2.98
C VAL A 357 18.64 -15.20 4.16
N VAL A 358 18.72 -14.07 4.90
CA VAL A 358 17.78 -13.72 5.98
C VAL A 358 17.05 -12.43 5.62
N ILE A 359 15.71 -12.47 5.57
CA ILE A 359 14.87 -11.31 5.25
C ILE A 359 14.14 -10.83 6.51
N MET A 360 14.45 -9.61 6.95
CA MET A 360 13.81 -9.00 8.12
C MET A 360 12.51 -8.30 7.71
N ALA A 361 11.36 -8.85 8.13
CA ALA A 361 10.01 -8.33 7.89
C ALA A 361 9.33 -7.86 9.20
N VAL A 362 10.07 -7.18 10.07
CA VAL A 362 9.66 -6.76 11.42
C VAL A 362 9.01 -5.38 11.48
N GLY A 363 8.59 -4.86 10.35
CA GLY A 363 7.89 -3.59 10.20
C GLY A 363 8.81 -2.40 9.89
N SER A 364 8.19 -1.23 9.75
CA SER A 364 8.84 0.02 9.35
C SER A 364 8.43 1.18 10.25
N GLN A 365 9.09 2.32 10.08
CA GLN A 365 8.83 3.58 10.79
C GLN A 365 9.03 4.76 9.84
N PRO A 366 8.51 5.97 10.16
CA PRO A 366 8.69 7.15 9.33
C PRO A 366 10.17 7.49 9.14
N ALA A 367 10.51 8.02 7.98
CA ALA A 367 11.82 8.60 7.71
C ALA A 367 11.87 10.03 8.26
N SER A 368 13.00 10.41 8.88
CA SER A 368 13.15 11.71 9.54
C SER A 368 13.56 12.86 8.62
N ARG A 369 13.87 12.60 7.34
CA ARG A 369 14.49 13.60 6.46
C ARG A 369 13.72 14.93 6.42
N ILE A 370 12.42 14.91 6.11
CA ILE A 370 11.62 16.14 5.99
C ILE A 370 11.54 16.85 7.34
N VAL A 371 11.27 16.13 8.40
CA VAL A 371 11.19 16.68 9.76
C VAL A 371 12.51 17.31 10.20
N SER A 372 13.64 16.66 9.91
CA SER A 372 14.98 17.18 10.27
C SER A 372 15.44 18.38 9.43
N THR A 373 14.82 18.63 8.29
CA THR A 373 15.13 19.75 7.38
C THR A 373 14.07 20.84 7.36
N THR A 374 13.04 20.74 8.22
CA THR A 374 11.90 21.65 8.26
C THR A 374 11.56 22.00 9.70
N GLU A 375 11.74 23.27 10.09
CA GLU A 375 11.35 23.74 11.42
C GLU A 375 9.84 23.67 11.65
N GLY A 376 9.45 23.42 12.90
CA GLY A 376 8.05 23.51 13.36
C GLY A 376 7.20 22.30 13.03
N ILE A 377 7.78 21.18 12.56
CA ILE A 377 7.09 19.91 12.44
C ILE A 377 7.53 18.99 13.57
N ASP A 378 6.65 18.79 14.55
CA ASP A 378 6.92 17.92 15.69
C ASP A 378 6.52 16.47 15.39
N VAL A 379 7.21 15.56 16.05
CA VAL A 379 6.98 14.11 15.99
C VAL A 379 6.87 13.53 17.40
N ASP A 380 6.26 12.35 17.50
CA ASP A 380 6.28 11.57 18.73
C ASP A 380 7.65 10.89 18.97
N ASP A 381 7.79 10.19 20.09
CA ASP A 381 8.98 9.44 20.48
C ASP A 381 9.38 8.31 19.51
N ARG A 382 8.49 7.95 18.59
CA ARG A 382 8.70 6.93 17.54
C ARG A 382 8.91 7.53 16.15
N GLY A 383 8.85 8.86 16.02
CA GLY A 383 9.05 9.60 14.79
C GLY A 383 7.81 9.79 13.92
N TYR A 384 6.60 9.50 14.44
CA TYR A 384 5.34 9.80 13.74
C TYR A 384 4.99 11.27 13.87
N VAL A 385 4.55 11.89 12.78
CA VAL A 385 4.22 13.31 12.73
C VAL A 385 2.98 13.60 13.58
N LEU A 386 3.07 14.61 14.45
CA LEU A 386 1.96 15.06 15.27
C LEU A 386 1.02 15.95 14.44
N THR A 387 -0.29 15.71 14.52
CA THR A 387 -1.32 16.45 13.80
C THR A 387 -2.42 16.94 14.74
N ARG A 388 -3.19 17.93 14.27
CA ARG A 388 -4.33 18.54 14.98
C ARG A 388 -5.64 17.99 14.43
N ASP A 389 -6.69 18.08 15.25
CA ASP A 389 -8.05 17.73 14.83
C ASP A 389 -8.74 18.87 14.05
N MET A 390 -8.30 20.13 14.22
CA MET A 390 -8.89 21.29 13.58
C MET A 390 -7.81 22.29 13.11
N PRO A 391 -7.64 22.51 11.79
CA PRO A 391 -8.15 21.68 10.70
C PRO A 391 -7.55 20.27 10.75
N TYR A 392 -8.34 19.27 10.40
CA TYR A 392 -7.90 17.88 10.53
C TYR A 392 -6.64 17.57 9.71
N GLY A 393 -5.67 16.95 10.36
CA GLY A 393 -4.41 16.55 9.75
C GLY A 393 -3.35 17.67 9.65
N MET A 394 -3.63 18.92 10.09
CA MET A 394 -2.60 19.96 10.13
C MET A 394 -1.55 19.62 11.18
N THR A 395 -0.28 19.71 10.80
CA THR A 395 0.87 19.49 11.71
C THR A 395 1.03 20.65 12.68
N THR A 396 2.06 20.63 13.52
CA THR A 396 2.44 21.77 14.36
C THR A 396 2.87 22.98 13.53
N ARG A 397 3.32 22.76 12.30
CA ARG A 397 3.63 23.84 11.34
C ARG A 397 2.39 24.24 10.53
N LYS A 398 2.05 25.53 10.57
CA LYS A 398 0.91 26.11 9.84
C LYS A 398 1.04 25.87 8.33
N GLY A 399 -0.06 25.40 7.70
CA GLY A 399 -0.11 25.13 6.26
C GLY A 399 0.49 23.80 5.83
N VAL A 400 1.12 23.07 6.75
CA VAL A 400 1.64 21.72 6.49
C VAL A 400 0.72 20.69 7.13
N PHE A 401 0.25 19.74 6.32
CA PHE A 401 -0.65 18.68 6.71
C PHE A 401 0.05 17.33 6.55
N ALA A 402 -0.36 16.32 7.30
CA ALA A 402 0.16 14.97 7.19
C ALA A 402 -0.96 13.95 7.35
N GLY A 403 -0.79 12.77 6.75
CA GLY A 403 -1.75 11.69 6.87
C GLY A 403 -1.23 10.36 6.33
N GLY A 404 -1.99 9.29 6.58
CA GLY A 404 -1.57 7.93 6.29
C GLY A 404 -0.51 7.44 7.28
N ASP A 405 0.37 6.53 6.83
CA ASP A 405 1.30 5.82 7.70
C ASP A 405 2.41 6.70 8.32
N VAL A 406 2.60 7.93 7.86
CA VAL A 406 3.55 8.88 8.47
C VAL A 406 3.01 9.47 9.79
N VAL A 407 1.69 9.44 9.98
CA VAL A 407 0.97 9.88 11.19
C VAL A 407 0.50 8.67 12.00
N ASN A 408 -0.16 7.73 11.29
CA ASN A 408 -0.73 6.55 11.88
C ASN A 408 0.27 5.37 11.78
N ARG A 409 0.10 4.35 12.60
CA ARG A 409 0.91 3.13 12.44
C ARG A 409 0.59 2.47 11.09
N PRO A 410 1.60 1.90 10.41
CA PRO A 410 1.39 1.19 9.15
C PRO A 410 0.27 0.16 9.26
N SER A 411 -0.66 0.20 8.31
CA SER A 411 -1.81 -0.69 8.32
C SER A 411 -2.16 -1.14 6.89
N THR A 412 -3.25 -0.65 6.32
CA THR A 412 -3.71 -1.07 5.00
C THR A 412 -3.82 0.12 4.04
N VAL A 413 -3.76 -0.17 2.75
CA VAL A 413 -3.92 0.83 1.68
C VAL A 413 -5.18 1.67 1.91
N VAL A 414 -6.32 1.01 2.15
CA VAL A 414 -7.61 1.70 2.31
C VAL A 414 -7.70 2.52 3.60
N LEU A 415 -7.00 2.14 4.67
CA LEU A 415 -6.94 2.96 5.90
C LEU A 415 -6.11 4.22 5.70
N ALA A 416 -4.97 4.12 4.98
CA ALA A 416 -4.21 5.29 4.59
C ALA A 416 -5.01 6.23 3.70
N MET A 417 -5.80 5.70 2.76
CA MET A 417 -6.73 6.49 1.94
C MET A 417 -7.84 7.15 2.78
N SER A 418 -8.43 6.42 3.72
CA SER A 418 -9.51 6.92 4.59
C SER A 418 -9.06 8.11 5.43
N ASP A 419 -7.87 8.03 6.00
CA ASP A 419 -7.28 9.15 6.74
C ASP A 419 -6.99 10.33 5.82
N ALA A 420 -6.34 10.08 4.69
CA ALA A 420 -6.00 11.08 3.68
C ALA A 420 -7.22 11.87 3.16
N LYS A 421 -8.38 11.20 2.99
CA LYS A 421 -9.63 11.86 2.58
C LYS A 421 -10.09 12.90 3.62
N LYS A 422 -9.96 12.61 4.91
CA LYS A 422 -10.27 13.58 5.98
C LYS A 422 -9.27 14.75 5.96
N VAL A 423 -8.00 14.46 5.71
CA VAL A 423 -6.97 15.50 5.59
C VAL A 423 -7.24 16.40 4.37
N ALA A 424 -7.69 15.86 3.24
CA ALA A 424 -8.07 16.64 2.07
C ALA A 424 -9.20 17.65 2.37
N GLU A 425 -10.18 17.26 3.21
CA GLU A 425 -11.19 18.21 3.71
C GLU A 425 -10.56 19.30 4.60
N GLY A 426 -9.66 18.92 5.52
CA GLY A 426 -8.94 19.87 6.37
C GLY A 426 -8.11 20.88 5.57
N ILE A 427 -7.42 20.42 4.53
CA ILE A 427 -6.67 21.28 3.59
C ILE A 427 -7.62 22.24 2.88
N ALA A 428 -8.74 21.74 2.35
CA ALA A 428 -9.71 22.56 1.62
C ALA A 428 -10.27 23.68 2.51
N GLN A 429 -10.69 23.37 3.74
CA GLN A 429 -11.19 24.32 4.72
C GLN A 429 -10.13 25.39 5.07
N TYR A 430 -8.89 24.96 5.27
CA TYR A 430 -7.78 25.85 5.61
C TYR A 430 -7.47 26.83 4.48
N VAL A 431 -7.34 26.37 3.24
CA VAL A 431 -7.00 27.23 2.09
C VAL A 431 -8.14 28.19 1.79
N ASP A 432 -9.41 27.74 1.83
CA ASP A 432 -10.55 28.64 1.63
C ASP A 432 -10.60 29.74 2.69
N ALA A 433 -10.32 29.41 3.97
CA ALA A 433 -10.30 30.41 5.05
C ALA A 433 -9.18 31.46 4.85
N ILE A 434 -7.98 31.04 4.44
CA ILE A 434 -6.88 31.97 4.17
C ILE A 434 -7.25 32.90 3.02
N LYS A 435 -7.72 32.37 1.90
CA LYS A 435 -8.09 33.18 0.73
C LYS A 435 -9.23 34.16 1.03
N LEU A 436 -10.17 33.76 1.89
CA LEU A 436 -11.22 34.68 2.35
C LEU A 436 -10.62 35.82 3.17
N LEU A 437 -9.68 35.55 4.07
CA LEU A 437 -9.01 36.58 4.87
C LEU A 437 -8.19 37.55 4.01
N GLU A 438 -7.47 37.01 3.02
CA GLU A 438 -6.70 37.85 2.05
C GLU A 438 -7.60 38.73 1.20
N ALA A 439 -8.81 38.27 0.85
CA ALA A 439 -9.76 39.07 0.05
C ALA A 439 -10.44 40.22 0.81
N ILE A 440 -10.42 40.20 2.16
CA ILE A 440 -11.04 41.23 3.01
C ILE A 440 -10.00 42.14 3.71
N SER A 441 -8.69 41.81 3.59
CA SER A 441 -7.57 42.65 4.06
C SER A 441 -7.09 43.60 2.97
#